data_2242bf19ac8c483d6056dd80722fce86
#
_entry.id   2242bf19ac8c483d6056dd80722fce86
#
_cell.length_a   1.000
_cell.length_b   1.000
_cell.length_c   1.000
_cell.angle_alpha   90.00
_cell.angle_beta   90.00
_cell.angle_gamma   90.00
#
_symmetry.space_group_name_H-M   'P 1'
#
loop_
_entity.id
_entity.type
_entity.pdbx_description
1 polymer ?
#
loop_
_entity_poly.entity_id
_entity_poly.type
_entity_poly.pdbx_seq_one_letter_code
_entity_poly.pdbx_strand_id
1 'polypeptide(L)'
;MLEARQRAFAMIRPGTACADIDRAANGFLRQEGMGEYLLHRTGHGFGLSNHEGPWVADGSQDVLAENMLVSVEPGIYIPNLGGFRHSDTVLVTRDGYECLTHYPTDLNSLTVSTGKLFTRIRGALVRKAVGI
;
A
#
# COMPACT_ATOMS: atom_id res chain seq x y z
N MET A 1 -6.60 -3.68 -6.49
CA MET A 1 -5.46 -3.41 -5.57
C MET A 1 -4.25 -4.28 -5.88
N LEU A 2 -4.36 -5.62 -5.92
CA LEU A 2 -3.19 -6.50 -6.17
C LEU A 2 -2.53 -6.22 -7.51
N GLU A 3 -3.29 -5.96 -8.56
CA GLU A 3 -2.76 -5.59 -9.87
C GLU A 3 -1.97 -4.26 -9.82
N ALA A 4 -2.49 -3.24 -9.15
CA ALA A 4 -1.79 -1.97 -8.97
C ALA A 4 -0.45 -2.17 -8.24
N ARG A 5 -0.45 -2.99 -7.19
CA ARG A 5 0.75 -3.39 -6.45
C ARG A 5 1.79 -4.08 -7.37
N GLN A 6 1.36 -5.05 -8.17
CA GLN A 6 2.25 -5.76 -9.10
C GLN A 6 2.86 -4.84 -10.14
N ARG A 7 2.08 -3.88 -10.66
CA ARG A 7 2.55 -2.87 -11.60
C ARG A 7 3.62 -1.96 -10.98
N ALA A 8 3.43 -1.55 -9.71
CA ALA A 8 4.46 -0.83 -8.98
C ALA A 8 5.74 -1.67 -8.85
N PHE A 9 5.62 -2.91 -8.41
CA PHE A 9 6.74 -3.83 -8.23
C PHE A 9 7.57 -4.05 -9.50
N ALA A 10 6.91 -4.18 -10.64
CA ALA A 10 7.57 -4.35 -11.94
C ALA A 10 8.48 -3.17 -12.33
N MET A 11 8.26 -2.02 -11.71
CA MET A 11 9.04 -0.80 -11.96
C MET A 11 10.24 -0.64 -11.01
N ILE A 12 10.27 -1.39 -9.87
CA ILE A 12 11.26 -1.15 -8.81
C ILE A 12 12.64 -1.68 -9.22
N ARG A 13 13.56 -0.75 -9.45
CA ARG A 13 14.99 -0.99 -9.68
C ARG A 13 15.75 0.33 -9.56
N PRO A 14 17.07 0.31 -9.36
CA PRO A 14 17.86 1.52 -9.39
C PRO A 14 17.70 2.30 -10.70
N GLY A 15 17.61 3.63 -10.62
CA GLY A 15 17.42 4.53 -11.76
C GLY A 15 15.97 4.77 -12.15
N THR A 16 15.00 4.08 -11.55
CA THR A 16 13.58 4.33 -11.83
C THR A 16 13.09 5.60 -11.11
N ALA A 17 12.43 6.50 -11.84
CA ALA A 17 11.79 7.66 -11.25
C ALA A 17 10.60 7.25 -10.39
N CYS A 18 10.51 7.76 -9.16
CA CYS A 18 9.43 7.45 -8.23
C CYS A 18 8.04 7.84 -8.75
N ALA A 19 7.97 8.90 -9.57
CA ALA A 19 6.74 9.29 -10.26
C ALA A 19 6.25 8.24 -11.25
N ASP A 20 7.16 7.49 -11.91
CA ASP A 20 6.77 6.43 -12.85
C ASP A 20 6.16 5.24 -12.13
N ILE A 21 6.66 4.92 -10.94
CA ILE A 21 6.10 3.87 -10.09
C ILE A 21 4.69 4.23 -9.62
N ASP A 22 4.47 5.49 -9.19
CA ASP A 22 3.12 5.97 -8.84
C ASP A 22 2.18 5.94 -10.04
N ARG A 23 2.63 6.35 -11.22
CA ARG A 23 1.82 6.26 -12.45
C ARG A 23 1.46 4.83 -12.81
N ALA A 24 2.37 3.87 -12.61
CA ALA A 24 2.09 2.46 -12.85
C ALA A 24 1.02 1.90 -11.91
N ALA A 25 0.98 2.31 -10.65
CA ALA A 25 0.00 1.86 -9.65
C ALA A 25 -1.26 2.73 -9.63
N ASN A 26 -1.14 3.97 -9.15
CA ASN A 26 -2.27 4.89 -9.00
C ASN A 26 -2.83 5.35 -10.35
N GLY A 27 -1.99 5.48 -11.38
CA GLY A 27 -2.42 5.76 -12.75
C GLY A 27 -3.31 4.65 -13.31
N PHE A 28 -2.94 3.38 -13.07
CA PHE A 28 -3.80 2.25 -13.39
C PHE A 28 -5.15 2.31 -12.65
N LEU A 29 -5.15 2.59 -11.36
CA LEU A 29 -6.40 2.70 -10.58
C LEU A 29 -7.29 3.86 -11.06
N ARG A 30 -6.71 4.97 -11.53
CA ARG A 30 -7.46 6.06 -12.17
C ARG A 30 -8.11 5.61 -13.48
N GLN A 31 -7.41 4.82 -14.30
CA GLN A 31 -7.94 4.26 -15.55
C GLN A 31 -9.09 3.27 -15.30
N GLU A 32 -9.05 2.55 -14.16
CA GLU A 32 -10.13 1.66 -13.71
C GLU A 32 -11.30 2.40 -13.04
N GLY A 33 -11.34 3.73 -13.11
CA GLY A 33 -12.41 4.56 -12.56
C GLY A 33 -12.36 4.74 -11.04
N MET A 34 -11.23 4.40 -10.39
CA MET A 34 -11.07 4.49 -8.93
C MET A 34 -10.37 5.79 -8.48
N GLY A 35 -10.19 6.75 -9.40
CA GLY A 35 -9.40 7.96 -9.15
C GLY A 35 -9.88 8.80 -7.97
N GLU A 36 -11.20 8.94 -7.78
CA GLU A 36 -11.80 9.70 -6.67
C GLU A 36 -11.57 9.06 -5.29
N TYR A 37 -11.21 7.78 -5.26
CA TYR A 37 -10.98 7.02 -4.02
C TYR A 37 -9.50 6.93 -3.64
N LEU A 38 -8.60 7.57 -4.40
CA LEU A 38 -7.18 7.64 -4.11
C LEU A 38 -6.91 8.81 -3.15
N LEU A 39 -6.57 8.51 -1.91
CA LEU A 39 -6.36 9.53 -0.87
C LEU A 39 -4.88 9.79 -0.58
N HIS A 40 -3.97 8.99 -1.13
CA HIS A 40 -2.54 9.13 -0.89
C HIS A 40 -1.69 8.59 -2.05
N ARG A 41 -0.40 8.89 -2.02
CA ARG A 41 0.63 8.40 -2.93
C ARG A 41 0.83 6.89 -2.82
N THR A 42 1.51 6.30 -3.80
CA THR A 42 1.79 4.85 -3.83
C THR A 42 2.78 4.42 -2.74
N GLY A 43 3.69 5.30 -2.29
CA GLY A 43 4.64 4.91 -1.26
C GLY A 43 5.60 6.03 -0.84
N HIS A 44 6.55 5.66 0.00
CA HIS A 44 7.56 6.55 0.57
C HIS A 44 8.80 5.77 1.03
N GLY A 45 9.89 6.46 1.29
CA GLY A 45 11.08 5.89 1.89
C GLY A 45 10.92 5.66 3.40
N PHE A 46 11.75 4.77 3.91
CA PHE A 46 11.97 4.53 5.34
C PHE A 46 13.42 4.85 5.70
N GLY A 47 13.63 5.51 6.83
CA GLY A 47 14.94 5.82 7.35
C GLY A 47 14.87 6.13 8.84
N LEU A 48 15.33 7.30 9.25
CA LEU A 48 15.17 7.75 10.63
C LEU A 48 13.72 8.12 10.95
N SER A 49 12.98 8.56 9.94
CA SER A 49 11.55 8.82 10.04
C SER A 49 10.74 7.68 9.44
N ASN A 50 9.51 7.48 9.96
CA ASN A 50 8.58 6.51 9.39
C ASN A 50 8.14 6.87 7.95
N HIS A 51 8.12 8.17 7.63
CA HIS A 51 7.85 8.68 6.31
C HIS A 51 8.91 9.71 5.94
N GLU A 52 9.72 9.38 4.95
CA GLU A 52 10.73 10.29 4.39
C GLU A 52 10.90 10.03 2.88
N GLY A 53 11.75 10.80 2.21
CA GLY A 53 12.10 10.49 0.82
C GLY A 53 12.84 9.14 0.69
N PRO A 54 12.79 8.54 -0.50
CA PRO A 54 12.17 9.04 -1.72
C PRO A 54 10.63 8.98 -1.67
N TRP A 55 9.94 9.95 -2.28
CA TRP A 55 8.49 9.97 -2.35
C TRP A 55 8.00 9.27 -3.63
N VAL A 56 7.35 8.11 -3.48
CA VAL A 56 6.74 7.39 -4.60
C VAL A 56 5.35 8.00 -4.85
N ALA A 57 5.36 9.11 -5.58
CA ALA A 57 4.22 9.97 -5.79
C ALA A 57 4.25 10.59 -7.19
N ASP A 58 3.08 10.91 -7.73
CA ASP A 58 2.97 11.69 -8.96
C ASP A 58 3.67 13.06 -8.80
N GLY A 59 4.46 13.46 -9.79
CA GLY A 59 5.25 14.70 -9.76
C GLY A 59 6.53 14.65 -8.91
N SER A 60 6.84 13.53 -8.25
CA SER A 60 8.10 13.36 -7.52
C SER A 60 9.30 13.47 -8.45
N GLN A 61 10.36 14.13 -7.98
CA GLN A 61 11.66 14.21 -8.67
C GLN A 61 12.66 13.15 -8.17
N ASP A 62 12.24 12.35 -7.19
CA ASP A 62 13.10 11.32 -6.61
C ASP A 62 13.32 10.16 -7.58
N VAL A 63 14.50 9.57 -7.50
CA VAL A 63 14.91 8.41 -8.29
C VAL A 63 15.39 7.32 -7.32
N LEU A 64 14.97 6.09 -7.55
CA LEU A 64 15.41 4.97 -6.73
C LEU A 64 16.89 4.68 -6.90
N ALA A 65 17.57 4.39 -5.80
CA ALA A 65 18.95 3.90 -5.77
C ALA A 65 19.02 2.55 -5.04
N GLU A 66 20.06 1.79 -5.34
CA GLU A 66 20.37 0.56 -4.61
C GLU A 66 20.43 0.81 -3.09
N ASN A 67 19.98 -0.13 -2.29
CA ASN A 67 19.86 -0.11 -0.83
C ASN A 67 18.83 0.88 -0.26
N MET A 68 18.02 1.54 -1.08
CA MET A 68 16.88 2.27 -0.57
C MET A 68 15.79 1.31 -0.07
N LEU A 69 15.18 1.66 1.06
CA LEU A 69 14.03 0.96 1.61
C LEU A 69 12.79 1.83 1.37
N VAL A 70 11.78 1.28 0.70
CA VAL A 70 10.56 2.01 0.32
C VAL A 70 9.30 1.23 0.63
N SER A 71 8.21 1.91 0.91
CA SER A 71 6.87 1.31 0.92
C SER A 71 6.29 1.23 -0.50
N VAL A 72 5.48 0.18 -0.72
CA VAL A 72 4.55 0.08 -1.86
C VAL A 72 3.18 -0.22 -1.29
N GLU A 73 2.33 0.78 -1.24
CA GLU A 73 1.06 0.74 -0.50
C GLU A 73 -0.11 1.41 -1.23
N PRO A 74 -0.36 1.07 -2.52
CA PRO A 74 -1.52 1.61 -3.21
C PRO A 74 -2.80 1.30 -2.43
N GLY A 75 -3.74 2.26 -2.36
CA GLY A 75 -4.96 2.13 -1.56
C GLY A 75 -6.13 2.89 -2.16
N ILE A 76 -7.33 2.33 -2.06
CA ILE A 76 -8.60 2.99 -2.36
C ILE A 76 -9.49 3.01 -1.13
N TYR A 77 -10.27 4.10 -0.97
CA TYR A 77 -11.08 4.33 0.22
C TYR A 77 -12.46 4.81 -0.23
N ILE A 78 -13.42 3.87 -0.25
CA ILE A 78 -14.77 4.10 -0.78
C ILE A 78 -15.70 4.46 0.38
N PRO A 79 -16.35 5.65 0.37
CA PRO A 79 -17.28 6.06 1.43
C PRO A 79 -18.36 5.01 1.69
N ASN A 80 -18.65 4.74 2.95
CA ASN A 80 -19.63 3.76 3.42
C ASN A 80 -19.35 2.29 3.06
N LEU A 81 -18.26 1.99 2.34
CA LEU A 81 -17.85 0.62 2.03
C LEU A 81 -16.60 0.22 2.81
N GLY A 82 -15.54 1.03 2.75
CA GLY A 82 -14.29 0.74 3.47
C GLY A 82 -13.04 1.12 2.69
N GLY A 83 -11.88 0.85 3.31
CA GLY A 83 -10.57 1.03 2.72
C GLY A 83 -9.95 -0.31 2.30
N PHE A 84 -9.30 -0.33 1.15
CA PHE A 84 -8.61 -1.49 0.60
C PHE A 84 -7.17 -1.08 0.27
N ARG A 85 -6.23 -1.50 1.11
CA ARG A 85 -4.81 -1.24 0.94
C ARG A 85 -4.01 -2.51 1.17
N HIS A 86 -3.00 -2.73 0.37
CA HIS A 86 -1.94 -3.70 0.63
C HIS A 86 -0.63 -2.92 0.74
N SER A 87 0.07 -3.08 1.85
CA SER A 87 1.29 -2.31 2.14
C SER A 87 2.46 -3.26 2.29
N ASP A 88 3.49 -3.03 1.51
CA ASP A 88 4.72 -3.80 1.52
C ASP A 88 5.93 -2.91 1.79
N THR A 89 6.92 -3.48 2.47
CA THR A 89 8.26 -2.92 2.61
C THR A 89 9.19 -3.59 1.61
N VAL A 90 9.88 -2.80 0.81
CA VAL A 90 10.67 -3.27 -0.32
C VAL A 90 12.07 -2.68 -0.25
N LEU A 91 13.07 -3.55 -0.30
CA LEU A 91 14.47 -3.18 -0.47
C LEU A 91 14.79 -3.11 -1.98
N VAL A 92 15.32 -1.99 -2.43
CA VAL A 92 15.84 -1.84 -3.79
C VAL A 92 17.19 -2.53 -3.88
N THR A 93 17.28 -3.59 -4.68
CA THR A 93 18.53 -4.34 -4.91
C THR A 93 19.22 -3.83 -6.18
N ARG A 94 20.44 -4.33 -6.44
CA ARG A 94 21.23 -3.97 -7.61
C ARG A 94 20.47 -4.12 -8.94
N ASP A 95 19.69 -5.19 -9.08
CA ASP A 95 19.05 -5.57 -10.35
C ASP A 95 17.51 -5.57 -10.28
N GLY A 96 16.93 -5.11 -9.16
CA GLY A 96 15.48 -5.13 -8.96
C GLY A 96 15.09 -4.80 -7.52
N TYR A 97 14.38 -5.71 -6.88
CA TYR A 97 13.92 -5.52 -5.51
C TYR A 97 13.80 -6.83 -4.73
N GLU A 98 13.80 -6.72 -3.41
CA GLU A 98 13.41 -7.76 -2.47
C GLU A 98 12.22 -7.26 -1.63
N CYS A 99 11.11 -8.01 -1.63
CA CYS A 99 9.98 -7.71 -0.77
C CYS A 99 10.23 -8.31 0.62
N LEU A 100 10.28 -7.46 1.63
CA LEU A 100 10.54 -7.88 3.02
C LEU A 100 9.27 -8.25 3.77
N THR A 101 8.09 -7.94 3.23
CA THR A 101 6.78 -8.23 3.80
C THR A 101 6.23 -9.52 3.23
N HIS A 102 6.00 -10.52 4.08
CA HIS A 102 5.45 -11.82 3.70
C HIS A 102 4.06 -12.02 4.30
N TYR A 103 3.10 -11.22 3.85
CA TYR A 103 1.71 -11.30 4.32
C TYR A 103 0.82 -11.92 3.23
N PRO A 104 -0.21 -12.72 3.59
CA PRO A 104 -1.17 -13.24 2.62
C PRO A 104 -1.82 -12.12 1.80
N THR A 105 -2.00 -12.35 0.50
CA THR A 105 -2.61 -11.37 -0.42
C THR A 105 -3.98 -11.81 -0.92
N ASP A 106 -4.35 -13.08 -0.69
CA ASP A 106 -5.63 -13.60 -1.14
C ASP A 106 -6.78 -13.19 -0.22
N LEU A 107 -7.94 -12.94 -0.82
CA LEU A 107 -9.12 -12.42 -0.12
C LEU A 107 -9.61 -13.35 1.00
N ASN A 108 -9.48 -14.67 0.83
CA ASN A 108 -9.97 -15.65 1.81
C ASN A 108 -9.14 -15.57 3.10
N SER A 109 -7.81 -15.51 2.97
CA SER A 109 -6.91 -15.37 4.12
C SER A 109 -7.08 -14.03 4.85
N LEU A 110 -7.44 -12.98 4.12
CA LEU A 110 -7.65 -11.63 4.66
C LEU A 110 -9.07 -11.42 5.22
N THR A 111 -9.99 -12.36 4.98
CA THR A 111 -11.36 -12.25 5.46
C THR A 111 -11.51 -12.81 6.86
N VAL A 112 -11.83 -11.93 7.81
CA VAL A 112 -12.11 -12.33 9.19
C VAL A 112 -13.61 -12.57 9.37
N SER A 113 -13.99 -13.82 9.65
CA SER A 113 -15.39 -14.14 9.96
C SER A 113 -15.76 -13.63 11.35
N THR A 114 -16.72 -12.72 11.41
CA THR A 114 -17.25 -12.16 12.67
C THR A 114 -18.58 -12.80 13.12
N GLY A 115 -19.03 -13.85 12.42
CA GLY A 115 -20.35 -14.47 12.63
C GLY A 115 -20.52 -15.23 13.93
N LYS A 116 -19.47 -15.48 14.71
CA LYS A 116 -19.57 -16.20 15.98
C LYS A 116 -20.10 -15.27 17.08
N LEU A 117 -21.08 -15.76 17.86
CA LEU A 117 -21.72 -15.03 18.98
C LEU A 117 -20.68 -14.36 19.90
N PHE A 118 -19.63 -15.07 20.27
CA PHE A 118 -18.54 -14.55 21.11
C PHE A 118 -17.81 -13.36 20.49
N THR A 119 -17.58 -13.35 19.16
CA THR A 119 -16.95 -12.23 18.48
C THR A 119 -17.84 -10.97 18.53
N ARG A 120 -19.16 -11.14 18.38
CA ARG A 120 -20.13 -10.04 18.50
C ARG A 120 -20.18 -9.47 19.92
N ILE A 121 -20.19 -10.35 20.96
CA ILE A 121 -20.19 -9.93 22.38
C ILE A 121 -18.87 -9.19 22.69
N ARG A 122 -17.72 -9.73 22.32
CA ARG A 122 -16.42 -9.06 22.52
C ARG A 122 -16.36 -7.70 21.82
N GLY A 123 -16.83 -7.63 20.58
CA GLY A 123 -16.89 -6.36 19.83
C GLY A 123 -17.79 -5.32 20.51
N ALA A 124 -18.93 -5.73 21.06
CA ALA A 124 -19.82 -4.84 21.81
C ALA A 124 -19.18 -4.34 23.11
N LEU A 125 -18.47 -5.21 23.84
CA LEU A 125 -17.74 -4.84 25.06
C LEU A 125 -16.59 -3.85 24.77
N VAL A 126 -15.82 -4.08 23.70
CA VAL A 126 -14.75 -3.17 23.28
C VAL A 126 -15.31 -1.80 22.91
N ARG A 127 -16.35 -1.73 22.07
CA ARG A 127 -17.00 -0.46 21.69
C ARG A 127 -17.45 0.31 22.94
N LYS A 128 -18.11 -0.38 23.88
CA LYS A 128 -18.54 0.23 25.15
C LYS A 128 -17.35 0.76 25.97
N ALA A 129 -16.23 0.04 25.98
CA ALA A 129 -15.04 0.42 26.75
C ALA A 129 -14.31 1.63 26.14
N VAL A 130 -14.31 1.77 24.80
CA VAL A 130 -13.65 2.90 24.08
C VAL A 130 -14.61 4.04 23.69
N GLY A 131 -15.89 3.95 24.09
CA GLY A 131 -16.85 5.05 23.93
C GLY A 131 -17.35 5.27 22.50
N ILE A 132 -17.36 4.23 21.63
CA ILE A 132 -17.86 4.26 20.25
C ILE A 132 -18.96 3.24 19.99
#